data_b6d514c7c20bb78e26568e20ff5f443a
#
_entry.id   b6d514c7c20bb78e26568e20ff5f443a
#
_cell.length_a   1.000
_cell.length_b   1.000
_cell.length_c   1.000
_cell.angle_alpha   90.00
_cell.angle_beta   90.00
_cell.angle_gamma   90.00
#
_symmetry.space_group_name_H-M   'P 1'
#
loop_
_entity.id
_entity.type
_entity.pdbx_description
1 polymer ?
#
loop_
_entity_poly.entity_id
_entity_poly.type
_entity_poly.pdbx_seq_one_letter_code
_entity_poly.pdbx_strand_id
1 'polypeptide(L)'
;MPKACSSTPVKPASKRELNKLANRTAILDAARKCFLQHGYESITIRDVIRQTGLASGTFYNYFQEKADLLHALVEDQVHSLTRRLTTARRSATSIEEFLYGAYLAAFEEFASQPAFYAMMFRNEPVIRSMYGDGPLGLTIRALKHDLRLAMSRRLLPEMDTDYLTAILFGAGYEVARMLVERKGKKPQEAAMFATRIFLNGVQGAGTESKLLRRGPITHQGSAR
;
A
#
# COMPACT_ATOMS: atom_id res chain seq x y z
N MET A 1 15.28 -44.14 -1.53
CA MET A 1 14.24 -43.82 -2.55
C MET A 1 13.41 -42.66 -2.04
N PRO A 2 13.48 -41.47 -2.64
CA PRO A 2 12.64 -40.33 -2.24
C PRO A 2 11.24 -40.51 -2.81
N LYS A 3 10.22 -40.32 -1.94
CA LYS A 3 8.81 -40.34 -2.32
C LYS A 3 8.48 -39.12 -3.20
N ALA A 4 7.95 -39.36 -4.38
CA ALA A 4 7.46 -38.35 -5.30
C ALA A 4 6.32 -37.53 -4.65
N CYS A 5 6.50 -36.21 -4.63
CA CYS A 5 5.47 -35.26 -4.23
C CYS A 5 4.38 -35.24 -5.30
N SER A 6 3.19 -35.78 -5.02
CA SER A 6 2.05 -35.78 -5.93
C SER A 6 1.49 -34.37 -6.00
N SER A 7 1.77 -33.68 -7.09
CA SER A 7 1.07 -32.42 -7.46
C SER A 7 -0.39 -32.75 -7.83
N THR A 8 -1.31 -32.36 -6.95
CA THR A 8 -2.76 -32.44 -7.24
C THR A 8 -3.07 -31.53 -8.43
N PRO A 9 -3.69 -31.99 -9.52
CA PRO A 9 -4.01 -31.16 -10.66
C PRO A 9 -5.07 -30.12 -10.26
N VAL A 10 -4.76 -28.83 -10.50
CA VAL A 10 -5.73 -27.74 -10.34
C VAL A 10 -6.86 -27.93 -11.32
N LYS A 11 -8.07 -28.16 -10.79
CA LYS A 11 -9.28 -28.38 -11.60
C LYS A 11 -9.55 -27.12 -12.44
N PRO A 12 -9.75 -27.22 -13.77
CA PRO A 12 -10.05 -26.05 -14.60
C PRO A 12 -11.35 -25.37 -14.12
N ALA A 13 -11.34 -24.03 -14.08
CA ALA A 13 -12.49 -23.25 -13.66
C ALA A 13 -13.72 -23.56 -14.53
N SER A 14 -14.87 -23.72 -13.91
CA SER A 14 -16.13 -24.00 -14.62
C SER A 14 -16.55 -22.78 -15.47
N LYS A 15 -17.32 -22.99 -16.55
CA LYS A 15 -17.87 -21.90 -17.37
C LYS A 15 -18.63 -20.85 -16.53
N ARG A 16 -19.30 -21.28 -15.45
CA ARG A 16 -20.00 -20.38 -14.52
C ARG A 16 -19.04 -19.50 -13.75
N GLU A 17 -17.91 -20.04 -13.29
CA GLU A 17 -16.87 -19.29 -12.58
C GLU A 17 -16.17 -18.29 -13.50
N LEU A 18 -15.88 -18.69 -14.75
CA LEU A 18 -15.31 -17.80 -15.77
C LEU A 18 -16.26 -16.63 -16.08
N ASN A 19 -17.56 -16.90 -16.26
CA ASN A 19 -18.57 -15.85 -16.48
C ASN A 19 -18.70 -14.92 -15.25
N LYS A 20 -18.64 -15.48 -14.03
CA LYS A 20 -18.67 -14.69 -12.79
C LYS A 20 -17.47 -13.74 -12.71
N LEU A 21 -16.28 -14.22 -13.04
CA LEU A 21 -15.08 -13.42 -13.06
C LEU A 21 -15.15 -12.33 -14.14
N ALA A 22 -15.57 -12.70 -15.37
CA ALA A 22 -15.71 -11.75 -16.48
C ALA A 22 -16.69 -10.61 -16.16
N ASN A 23 -17.85 -10.93 -15.57
CA ASN A 23 -18.83 -9.91 -15.16
C ASN A 23 -18.25 -8.97 -14.06
N ARG A 24 -17.57 -9.52 -13.05
CA ARG A 24 -16.93 -8.72 -11.99
C ARG A 24 -15.89 -7.78 -12.59
N THR A 25 -15.05 -8.26 -13.49
CA THR A 25 -14.04 -7.45 -14.18
C THR A 25 -14.70 -6.34 -14.99
N ALA A 26 -15.72 -6.65 -15.80
CA ALA A 26 -16.44 -5.65 -16.59
C ALA A 26 -17.06 -4.54 -15.73
N ILE A 27 -17.62 -4.90 -14.56
CA ILE A 27 -18.16 -3.92 -13.59
C ILE A 27 -17.06 -3.01 -13.06
N LEU A 28 -15.92 -3.57 -12.63
CA LEU A 28 -14.82 -2.80 -12.08
C LEU A 28 -14.16 -1.89 -13.13
N ASP A 29 -14.02 -2.35 -14.37
CA ASP A 29 -13.49 -1.54 -15.47
C ASP A 29 -14.42 -0.35 -15.78
N ALA A 30 -15.74 -0.58 -15.80
CA ALA A 30 -16.74 0.46 -15.98
C ALA A 30 -16.69 1.46 -14.81
N ALA A 31 -16.64 0.98 -13.56
CA ALA A 31 -16.54 1.83 -12.38
C ALA A 31 -15.25 2.67 -12.39
N ARG A 32 -14.09 2.08 -12.69
CA ARG A 32 -12.81 2.79 -12.83
C ARG A 32 -12.93 3.92 -13.86
N LYS A 33 -13.51 3.62 -15.03
CA LYS A 33 -13.70 4.59 -16.10
C LYS A 33 -14.58 5.75 -15.68
N CYS A 34 -15.74 5.45 -15.09
CA CYS A 34 -16.66 6.45 -14.58
C CYS A 34 -16.02 7.35 -13.51
N PHE A 35 -15.35 6.74 -12.53
CA PHE A 35 -14.72 7.47 -11.43
C PHE A 35 -13.57 8.38 -11.90
N LEU A 36 -12.77 7.94 -12.89
CA LEU A 36 -11.69 8.75 -13.45
C LEU A 36 -12.20 9.89 -14.32
N GLN A 37 -13.29 9.68 -15.07
CA GLN A 37 -13.84 10.70 -15.99
C GLN A 37 -14.65 11.77 -15.27
N HIS A 38 -15.47 11.37 -14.31
CA HIS A 38 -16.48 12.25 -13.70
C HIS A 38 -16.26 12.49 -12.20
N GLY A 39 -15.31 11.77 -11.58
CA GLY A 39 -15.07 11.81 -10.13
C GLY A 39 -16.00 10.87 -9.35
N TYR A 40 -15.50 10.35 -8.23
CA TYR A 40 -16.23 9.39 -7.40
C TYR A 40 -17.57 9.95 -6.89
N GLU A 41 -17.60 11.20 -6.40
CA GLU A 41 -18.79 11.79 -5.79
C GLU A 41 -19.95 11.95 -6.79
N SER A 42 -19.64 12.34 -8.02
CA SER A 42 -20.63 12.67 -9.06
C SER A 42 -21.29 11.46 -9.71
N ILE A 43 -20.75 10.26 -9.52
CA ILE A 43 -21.22 9.02 -10.16
C ILE A 43 -22.19 8.26 -9.26
N THR A 44 -23.24 7.73 -9.88
CA THR A 44 -24.19 6.80 -9.26
C THR A 44 -23.91 5.36 -9.74
N ILE A 45 -24.43 4.38 -9.00
CA ILE A 45 -24.40 2.96 -9.42
C ILE A 45 -25.07 2.78 -10.80
N ARG A 46 -26.17 3.52 -11.08
CA ARG A 46 -26.88 3.46 -12.37
C ARG A 46 -26.00 3.85 -13.54
N ASP A 47 -25.10 4.82 -13.33
CA ASP A 47 -24.17 5.26 -14.39
C ASP A 47 -23.16 4.16 -14.69
N VAL A 48 -22.66 3.46 -13.68
CA VAL A 48 -21.77 2.30 -13.86
C VAL A 48 -22.50 1.16 -14.57
N ILE A 49 -23.73 0.81 -14.15
CA ILE A 49 -24.54 -0.24 -14.78
C ILE A 49 -24.71 0.03 -16.29
N ARG A 50 -25.04 1.26 -16.68
CA ARG A 50 -25.19 1.64 -18.10
C ARG A 50 -23.93 1.38 -18.93
N GLN A 51 -22.73 1.49 -18.32
CA GLN A 51 -21.47 1.25 -19.01
C GLN A 51 -21.12 -0.25 -19.15
N THR A 52 -21.73 -1.13 -18.34
CA THR A 52 -21.42 -2.55 -18.36
C THR A 52 -22.22 -3.34 -19.39
N GLY A 53 -23.38 -2.84 -19.82
CA GLY A 53 -24.37 -3.59 -20.60
C GLY A 53 -25.04 -4.75 -19.85
N LEU A 54 -24.78 -4.90 -18.54
CA LEU A 54 -25.40 -5.94 -17.70
C LEU A 54 -26.77 -5.50 -17.20
N ALA A 55 -27.65 -6.50 -16.97
CA ALA A 55 -28.89 -6.23 -16.25
C ALA A 55 -28.62 -5.79 -14.81
N SER A 56 -29.44 -4.85 -14.29
CA SER A 56 -29.26 -4.33 -12.92
C SER A 56 -29.21 -5.42 -11.86
N GLY A 57 -30.09 -6.45 -11.97
CA GLY A 57 -30.05 -7.59 -11.05
C GLY A 57 -28.73 -8.36 -11.07
N THR A 58 -28.10 -8.48 -12.25
CA THR A 58 -26.79 -9.09 -12.37
C THR A 58 -25.73 -8.28 -11.64
N PHE A 59 -25.75 -6.94 -11.77
CA PHE A 59 -24.82 -6.04 -11.08
C PHE A 59 -24.91 -6.20 -9.56
N TYR A 60 -26.11 -6.15 -8.98
CA TYR A 60 -26.33 -6.23 -7.53
C TYR A 60 -25.94 -7.58 -6.91
N ASN A 61 -25.71 -8.63 -7.72
CA ASN A 61 -25.11 -9.89 -7.25
C ASN A 61 -23.61 -9.76 -6.93
N TYR A 62 -22.96 -8.66 -7.33
CA TYR A 62 -21.53 -8.43 -7.11
C TYR A 62 -21.24 -7.29 -6.14
N PHE A 63 -21.98 -6.19 -6.25
CA PHE A 63 -21.74 -4.96 -5.50
C PHE A 63 -23.06 -4.34 -5.07
N GLN A 64 -23.16 -3.96 -3.80
CA GLN A 64 -24.37 -3.37 -3.23
C GLN A 64 -24.35 -1.85 -3.29
N GLU A 65 -23.20 -1.26 -3.07
CA GLU A 65 -23.02 0.19 -2.99
C GLU A 65 -21.79 0.69 -3.76
N LYS A 66 -21.75 2.00 -3.96
CA LYS A 66 -20.65 2.65 -4.66
C LYS A 66 -19.31 2.49 -3.94
N ALA A 67 -19.34 2.46 -2.61
CA ALA A 67 -18.15 2.23 -1.80
C ALA A 67 -17.52 0.85 -2.07
N ASP A 68 -18.33 -0.19 -2.27
CA ASP A 68 -17.84 -1.55 -2.59
C ASP A 68 -17.02 -1.58 -3.86
N LEU A 69 -17.43 -0.78 -4.88
CA LEU A 69 -16.68 -0.65 -6.13
C LEU A 69 -15.31 -0.01 -5.92
N LEU A 70 -15.26 1.07 -5.14
CA LEU A 70 -14.00 1.74 -4.83
C LEU A 70 -13.10 0.83 -3.98
N HIS A 71 -13.65 0.14 -2.99
CA HIS A 71 -12.95 -0.84 -2.18
C HIS A 71 -12.31 -1.92 -3.05
N ALA A 72 -13.08 -2.54 -3.95
CA ALA A 72 -12.58 -3.60 -4.82
C ALA A 72 -11.49 -3.11 -5.78
N LEU A 73 -11.63 -1.89 -6.34
CA LEU A 73 -10.61 -1.30 -7.22
C LEU A 73 -9.30 -1.03 -6.46
N VAL A 74 -9.40 -0.53 -5.22
CA VAL A 74 -8.23 -0.26 -4.38
C VAL A 74 -7.61 -1.56 -3.89
N GLU A 75 -8.43 -2.54 -3.53
CA GLU A 75 -7.97 -3.86 -3.05
C GLU A 75 -7.10 -4.56 -4.09
N ASP A 76 -7.57 -4.66 -5.34
CA ASP A 76 -6.81 -5.29 -6.43
C ASP A 76 -5.45 -4.60 -6.64
N GLN A 77 -5.43 -3.26 -6.58
CA GLN A 77 -4.23 -2.46 -6.75
C GLN A 77 -3.25 -2.62 -5.57
N VAL A 78 -3.77 -2.55 -4.34
CA VAL A 78 -2.98 -2.69 -3.11
C VAL A 78 -2.39 -4.10 -3.00
N HIS A 79 -3.12 -5.15 -3.35
CA HIS A 79 -2.59 -6.51 -3.37
C HIS A 79 -1.43 -6.67 -4.36
N SER A 80 -1.53 -6.09 -5.55
CA SER A 80 -0.45 -6.11 -6.55
C SER A 80 0.77 -5.36 -6.03
N LEU A 81 0.57 -4.15 -5.51
CA LEU A 81 1.65 -3.33 -4.94
C LEU A 81 2.31 -4.04 -3.75
N THR A 82 1.54 -4.59 -2.81
CA THR A 82 2.07 -5.28 -1.63
C THR A 82 3.00 -6.44 -2.01
N ARG A 83 2.64 -7.22 -3.04
CA ARG A 83 3.52 -8.30 -3.56
C ARG A 83 4.84 -7.75 -4.08
N ARG A 84 4.81 -6.68 -4.90
CA ARG A 84 6.03 -6.03 -5.43
C ARG A 84 6.92 -5.50 -4.30
N LEU A 85 6.33 -4.82 -3.32
CA LEU A 85 7.04 -4.30 -2.15
C LEU A 85 7.68 -5.41 -1.32
N THR A 86 6.94 -6.47 -1.05
CA THR A 86 7.43 -7.64 -0.32
C THR A 86 8.59 -8.31 -1.07
N THR A 87 8.47 -8.48 -2.38
CA THR A 87 9.56 -9.03 -3.20
C THR A 87 10.81 -8.17 -3.11
N ALA A 88 10.69 -6.86 -3.32
CA ALA A 88 11.82 -5.93 -3.24
C ALA A 88 12.52 -5.98 -1.87
N ARG A 89 11.74 -5.99 -0.78
CA ARG A 89 12.29 -6.05 0.58
C ARG A 89 12.97 -7.39 0.90
N ARG A 90 12.39 -8.51 0.45
CA ARG A 90 12.94 -9.85 0.75
C ARG A 90 14.14 -10.23 -0.08
N SER A 91 14.26 -9.72 -1.30
CA SER A 91 15.45 -9.91 -2.15
C SER A 91 16.63 -9.02 -1.75
N ALA A 92 16.42 -8.00 -0.93
CA ALA A 92 17.46 -7.07 -0.52
C ALA A 92 18.56 -7.75 0.28
N THR A 93 19.80 -7.38 -0.01
CA THR A 93 21.04 -7.85 0.67
C THR A 93 21.63 -6.79 1.60
N SER A 94 21.14 -5.56 1.51
CA SER A 94 21.52 -4.44 2.38
C SER A 94 20.28 -3.64 2.80
N ILE A 95 20.42 -2.81 3.85
CA ILE A 95 19.36 -1.91 4.28
C ILE A 95 19.05 -0.85 3.20
N GLU A 96 20.06 -0.41 2.46
CA GLU A 96 19.89 0.53 1.37
C GLU A 96 19.00 -0.07 0.26
N GLU A 97 19.28 -1.30 -0.17
CA GLU A 97 18.45 -2.02 -1.14
C GLU A 97 17.04 -2.27 -0.62
N PHE A 98 16.89 -2.61 0.67
CA PHE A 98 15.59 -2.81 1.30
C PHE A 98 14.72 -1.54 1.23
N LEU A 99 15.27 -0.39 1.59
CA LEU A 99 14.55 0.88 1.59
C LEU A 99 14.33 1.40 0.17
N TYR A 100 15.40 1.49 -0.63
CA TYR A 100 15.34 2.04 -1.98
C TYR A 100 14.42 1.23 -2.88
N GLY A 101 14.57 -0.09 -2.90
CA GLY A 101 13.76 -0.97 -3.74
C GLY A 101 12.26 -0.90 -3.40
N ALA A 102 11.93 -0.84 -2.11
CA ALA A 102 10.54 -0.70 -1.68
C ALA A 102 9.96 0.68 -2.04
N TYR A 103 10.67 1.77 -1.76
CA TYR A 103 10.21 3.12 -2.10
C TYR A 103 10.11 3.32 -3.61
N LEU A 104 11.09 2.84 -4.38
CA LEU A 104 11.05 2.93 -5.83
C LEU A 104 9.83 2.21 -6.40
N ALA A 105 9.60 0.95 -5.98
CA ALA A 105 8.44 0.17 -6.43
C ALA A 105 7.10 0.84 -6.08
N ALA A 106 7.01 1.46 -4.89
CA ALA A 106 5.82 2.22 -4.50
C ALA A 106 5.64 3.47 -5.37
N PHE A 107 6.69 4.30 -5.47
CA PHE A 107 6.60 5.60 -6.14
C PHE A 107 6.40 5.47 -7.65
N GLU A 108 7.00 4.47 -8.29
CA GLU A 108 6.73 4.14 -9.70
C GLU A 108 5.28 3.71 -9.91
N GLU A 109 4.72 2.91 -9.01
CA GLU A 109 3.32 2.51 -9.09
C GLU A 109 2.39 3.72 -9.01
N PHE A 110 2.59 4.60 -8.02
CA PHE A 110 1.77 5.81 -7.86
C PHE A 110 1.92 6.76 -9.05
N ALA A 111 3.13 6.91 -9.58
CA ALA A 111 3.40 7.75 -10.75
C ALA A 111 2.86 7.17 -12.06
N SER A 112 2.69 5.85 -12.15
CA SER A 112 2.14 5.19 -13.35
C SER A 112 0.65 5.42 -13.56
N GLN A 113 -0.11 5.65 -12.47
CA GLN A 113 -1.56 5.84 -12.49
C GLN A 113 -1.99 7.08 -11.66
N PRO A 114 -1.47 8.28 -11.96
CA PRO A 114 -1.65 9.44 -11.09
C PRO A 114 -3.13 9.85 -10.91
N ALA A 115 -3.95 9.71 -11.95
CA ALA A 115 -5.37 10.04 -11.88
C ALA A 115 -6.14 9.10 -10.92
N PHE A 116 -5.81 7.81 -10.92
CA PHE A 116 -6.40 6.83 -10.02
C PHE A 116 -6.04 7.13 -8.56
N TYR A 117 -4.76 7.34 -8.29
CA TYR A 117 -4.29 7.63 -6.93
C TYR A 117 -4.75 9.00 -6.43
N ALA A 118 -4.84 10.02 -7.29
CA ALA A 118 -5.43 11.30 -6.94
C ALA A 118 -6.91 11.17 -6.56
N MET A 119 -7.67 10.34 -7.27
CA MET A 119 -9.04 10.00 -6.90
C MET A 119 -9.08 9.30 -5.54
N MET A 120 -8.22 8.30 -5.32
CA MET A 120 -8.13 7.58 -4.06
C MET A 120 -7.84 8.52 -2.89
N PHE A 121 -6.84 9.40 -2.99
CA PHE A 121 -6.50 10.37 -1.94
C PHE A 121 -7.61 11.36 -1.62
N ARG A 122 -8.41 11.77 -2.63
CA ARG A 122 -9.57 12.66 -2.41
C ARG A 122 -10.74 11.99 -1.67
N ASN A 123 -10.79 10.67 -1.66
CA ASN A 123 -11.85 9.90 -0.98
C ASN A 123 -11.34 9.27 0.33
N GLU A 124 -10.58 10.05 1.10
CA GLU A 124 -9.93 9.60 2.34
C GLU A 124 -10.85 8.86 3.32
N PRO A 125 -12.11 9.26 3.59
CA PRO A 125 -12.98 8.54 4.51
C PRO A 125 -13.21 7.07 4.09
N VAL A 126 -13.41 6.82 2.78
CA VAL A 126 -13.56 5.46 2.24
C VAL A 126 -12.23 4.71 2.35
N ILE A 127 -11.11 5.39 2.06
CA ILE A 127 -9.78 4.78 2.16
C ILE A 127 -9.42 4.46 3.61
N ARG A 128 -9.79 5.29 4.59
CA ARG A 128 -9.57 5.02 6.02
C ARG A 128 -10.25 3.74 6.49
N SER A 129 -11.41 3.37 5.95
CA SER A 129 -12.06 2.10 6.28
C SER A 129 -11.29 0.86 5.82
N MET A 130 -10.29 1.03 4.92
CA MET A 130 -9.42 -0.03 4.42
C MET A 130 -8.18 -0.28 5.30
N TYR A 131 -7.97 0.51 6.36
CA TYR A 131 -6.98 0.23 7.41
C TYR A 131 -7.46 -0.91 8.33
N GLY A 132 -6.66 -1.30 9.31
CA GLY A 132 -6.97 -2.42 10.18
C GLY A 132 -6.92 -3.75 9.42
N ASP A 133 -8.04 -4.43 9.26
CA ASP A 133 -8.12 -5.72 8.56
C ASP A 133 -8.30 -5.60 7.03
N GLY A 134 -8.49 -4.39 6.53
CA GLY A 134 -8.60 -4.11 5.12
C GLY A 134 -7.26 -4.18 4.35
N PRO A 135 -7.30 -3.91 3.03
CA PRO A 135 -6.14 -4.06 2.13
C PRO A 135 -4.91 -3.25 2.57
N LEU A 136 -5.09 -2.00 3.03
CA LEU A 136 -3.99 -1.17 3.51
C LEU A 136 -3.38 -1.73 4.80
N GLY A 137 -4.20 -2.27 5.70
CA GLY A 137 -3.72 -2.96 6.89
C GLY A 137 -2.89 -4.20 6.56
N LEU A 138 -3.24 -4.94 5.50
CA LEU A 138 -2.40 -6.05 5.00
C LEU A 138 -1.02 -5.57 4.57
N THR A 139 -0.93 -4.43 3.87
CA THR A 139 0.35 -3.84 3.45
C THR A 139 1.21 -3.43 4.65
N ILE A 140 0.59 -2.84 5.67
CA ILE A 140 1.27 -2.44 6.91
C ILE A 140 1.76 -3.68 7.67
N ARG A 141 0.94 -4.72 7.81
CA ARG A 141 1.35 -5.99 8.44
C ARG A 141 2.47 -6.68 7.68
N ALA A 142 2.43 -6.67 6.34
CA ALA A 142 3.51 -7.21 5.51
C ALA A 142 4.82 -6.45 5.73
N LEU A 143 4.78 -5.11 5.79
CA LEU A 143 5.96 -4.31 6.10
C LEU A 143 6.52 -4.66 7.49
N LYS A 144 5.67 -4.72 8.52
CA LYS A 144 6.07 -5.07 9.88
C LYS A 144 6.72 -6.46 9.94
N HIS A 145 6.17 -7.43 9.22
CA HIS A 145 6.76 -8.77 9.11
C HIS A 145 8.13 -8.74 8.42
N ASP A 146 8.25 -8.02 7.28
CA ASP A 146 9.49 -7.94 6.52
C ASP A 146 10.60 -7.20 7.30
N LEU A 147 10.24 -6.21 8.14
CA LEU A 147 11.17 -5.53 9.06
C LEU A 147 11.74 -6.50 10.11
N ARG A 148 10.88 -7.32 10.74
CA ARG A 148 11.34 -8.36 11.68
C ARG A 148 12.29 -9.36 11.00
N LEU A 149 11.96 -9.75 9.77
CA LEU A 149 12.83 -10.63 8.97
C LEU A 149 14.18 -9.95 8.65
N ALA A 150 14.18 -8.66 8.33
CA ALA A 150 15.42 -7.90 8.09
C ALA A 150 16.28 -7.79 9.35
N MET A 151 15.68 -7.60 10.54
CA MET A 151 16.39 -7.63 11.83
C MET A 151 16.98 -9.03 12.11
N SER A 152 16.21 -10.11 11.91
CA SER A 152 16.72 -11.49 12.10
C SER A 152 17.87 -11.83 11.15
N ARG A 153 17.90 -11.23 9.95
CA ARG A 153 18.99 -11.34 8.95
C ARG A 153 20.14 -10.37 9.22
N ARG A 154 20.09 -9.58 10.30
CA ARG A 154 21.08 -8.54 10.65
C ARG A 154 21.26 -7.45 9.57
N LEU A 155 20.27 -7.24 8.72
CA LEU A 155 20.24 -6.10 7.80
C LEU A 155 19.83 -4.80 8.52
N LEU A 156 19.08 -4.91 9.61
CA LEU A 156 18.66 -3.82 10.50
C LEU A 156 19.08 -4.13 11.94
N PRO A 157 19.44 -3.12 12.74
CA PRO A 157 19.58 -3.29 14.18
C PRO A 157 18.22 -3.59 14.81
N GLU A 158 18.23 -4.18 16.02
CA GLU A 158 17.00 -4.38 16.81
C GLU A 158 16.35 -3.03 17.13
N MET A 159 15.09 -2.89 16.78
CA MET A 159 14.32 -1.64 16.92
C MET A 159 12.85 -1.98 17.18
N ASP A 160 12.12 -1.01 17.73
CA ASP A 160 10.67 -1.12 17.82
C ASP A 160 10.05 -1.15 16.42
N THR A 161 9.46 -2.30 16.07
CA THR A 161 8.88 -2.51 14.74
C THR A 161 7.59 -1.72 14.53
N ASP A 162 6.88 -1.31 15.58
CA ASP A 162 5.65 -0.54 15.45
C ASP A 162 5.96 0.90 15.05
N TYR A 163 6.87 1.55 15.77
CA TYR A 163 7.34 2.90 15.41
C TYR A 163 8.00 2.91 14.04
N LEU A 164 8.89 1.94 13.76
CA LEU A 164 9.58 1.89 12.48
C LEU A 164 8.60 1.68 11.31
N THR A 165 7.61 0.79 11.47
CA THR A 165 6.56 0.57 10.47
C THR A 165 5.75 1.85 10.24
N ALA A 166 5.31 2.52 11.29
CA ALA A 166 4.51 3.74 11.19
C ALA A 166 5.27 4.86 10.46
N ILE A 167 6.55 5.05 10.78
CA ILE A 167 7.40 6.09 10.16
C ILE A 167 7.65 5.77 8.68
N LEU A 168 8.07 4.54 8.35
CA LEU A 168 8.38 4.13 6.99
C LEU A 168 7.14 4.16 6.08
N PHE A 169 6.01 3.64 6.59
CA PHE A 169 4.75 3.65 5.84
C PHE A 169 4.22 5.08 5.68
N GLY A 170 4.18 5.86 6.76
CA GLY A 170 3.66 7.24 6.74
C GLY A 170 4.46 8.14 5.81
N ALA A 171 5.80 8.11 5.90
CA ALA A 171 6.66 8.88 5.02
C ALA A 171 6.49 8.44 3.55
N GLY A 172 6.44 7.13 3.27
CA GLY A 172 6.22 6.60 1.94
C GLY A 172 4.88 7.02 1.35
N TYR A 173 3.81 6.95 2.15
CA TYR A 173 2.47 7.35 1.74
C TYR A 173 2.40 8.85 1.39
N GLU A 174 2.95 9.74 2.24
CA GLU A 174 2.93 11.18 2.01
C GLU A 174 3.80 11.60 0.82
N VAL A 175 4.97 10.98 0.63
CA VAL A 175 5.81 11.24 -0.54
C VAL A 175 5.12 10.75 -1.82
N ALA A 176 4.47 9.58 -1.80
CA ALA A 176 3.69 9.08 -2.92
C ALA A 176 2.53 10.03 -3.28
N ARG A 177 1.80 10.54 -2.27
CA ARG A 177 0.75 11.55 -2.48
C ARG A 177 1.31 12.80 -3.14
N MET A 178 2.42 13.32 -2.63
CA MET A 178 3.10 14.48 -3.23
C MET A 178 3.50 14.24 -4.71
N LEU A 179 3.98 13.05 -5.05
CA LEU A 179 4.35 12.70 -6.43
C LEU A 179 3.15 12.69 -7.37
N VAL A 180 1.99 12.28 -6.88
CA VAL A 180 0.73 12.30 -7.65
C VAL A 180 0.22 13.73 -7.84
N GLU A 181 0.31 14.58 -6.81
CA GLU A 181 -0.20 15.94 -6.82
C GLU A 181 0.70 16.94 -7.55
N ARG A 182 2.02 16.71 -7.55
CA ARG A 182 3.01 17.65 -8.09
C ARG A 182 3.68 17.11 -9.35
N LYS A 183 3.48 17.78 -10.48
CA LYS A 183 4.14 17.44 -11.74
C LYS A 183 5.66 17.66 -11.67
N GLY A 184 6.41 16.86 -12.41
CA GLY A 184 7.84 17.05 -12.61
C GLY A 184 8.77 16.42 -11.55
N LYS A 185 8.22 15.77 -10.52
CA LYS A 185 9.00 14.99 -9.56
C LYS A 185 9.17 13.56 -10.06
N LYS A 186 10.37 13.00 -9.93
CA LYS A 186 10.69 11.66 -10.41
C LYS A 186 10.66 10.65 -9.26
N PRO A 187 10.02 9.47 -9.46
CA PRO A 187 10.00 8.40 -8.46
C PRO A 187 11.39 8.01 -7.96
N GLN A 188 12.38 7.93 -8.86
CA GLN A 188 13.75 7.56 -8.53
C GLN A 188 14.43 8.57 -7.59
N GLU A 189 14.25 9.87 -7.86
CA GLU A 189 14.80 10.96 -7.04
C GLU A 189 14.16 10.94 -5.64
N ALA A 190 12.84 10.74 -5.58
CA ALA A 190 12.09 10.64 -4.32
C ALA A 190 12.50 9.40 -3.50
N ALA A 191 12.65 8.24 -4.14
CA ALA A 191 13.09 7.02 -3.49
C ALA A 191 14.51 7.15 -2.93
N MET A 192 15.42 7.73 -3.70
CA MET A 192 16.80 7.99 -3.26
C MET A 192 16.83 8.98 -2.07
N PHE A 193 16.04 10.05 -2.15
CA PHE A 193 15.94 11.03 -1.07
C PHE A 193 15.42 10.41 0.21
N ALA A 194 14.28 9.68 0.15
CA ALA A 194 13.72 8.99 1.30
C ALA A 194 14.71 7.99 1.91
N THR A 195 15.38 7.19 1.08
CA THR A 195 16.38 6.22 1.52
C THR A 195 17.53 6.91 2.27
N ARG A 196 18.08 8.00 1.74
CA ARG A 196 19.18 8.74 2.40
C ARG A 196 18.77 9.30 3.76
N ILE A 197 17.56 9.84 3.88
CA ILE A 197 17.05 10.35 5.17
C ILE A 197 16.96 9.22 6.20
N PHE A 198 16.43 8.05 5.80
CA PHE A 198 16.30 6.93 6.72
C PHE A 198 17.63 6.26 7.07
N LEU A 199 18.57 6.17 6.13
CA LEU A 199 19.89 5.60 6.41
C LEU A 199 20.64 6.39 7.48
N ASN A 200 20.62 7.72 7.37
CA ASN A 200 21.29 8.58 8.37
C ASN A 200 20.60 8.51 9.73
N GLY A 201 19.26 8.46 9.79
CA GLY A 201 18.50 8.32 11.01
C GLY A 201 18.61 6.93 11.64
N VAL A 202 18.54 5.87 10.83
CA VAL A 202 18.65 4.47 11.29
C VAL A 202 20.04 4.21 11.89
N GLN A 203 21.10 4.74 11.31
CA GLN A 203 22.47 4.64 11.86
C GLN A 203 22.59 5.32 13.24
N GLY A 204 21.88 6.41 13.46
CA GLY A 204 21.83 7.12 14.74
C GLY A 204 20.95 6.46 15.79
N ALA A 205 19.88 5.78 15.38
CA ALA A 205 18.93 5.14 16.31
C ALA A 205 19.43 3.83 16.94
N GLY A 206 20.47 3.20 16.35
CA GLY A 206 21.12 2.01 16.91
C GLY A 206 22.16 2.32 17.99
N THR A 207 22.55 3.59 18.15
CA THR A 207 23.37 4.08 19.25
C THR A 207 22.48 4.76 20.28
N GLU A 208 22.56 4.39 21.56
CA GLU A 208 21.86 5.12 22.65
C GLU A 208 22.05 6.61 22.45
N SER A 209 20.99 7.31 22.13
CA SER A 209 21.04 8.76 21.87
C SER A 209 21.57 9.47 23.11
N LYS A 210 22.65 10.24 22.96
CA LYS A 210 23.16 11.14 24.00
C LYS A 210 22.09 12.13 24.54
N LEU A 211 20.97 12.28 23.83
CA LEU A 211 19.83 13.10 24.22
C LEU A 211 19.04 12.53 25.42
N LEU A 212 18.99 11.19 25.56
CA LEU A 212 18.29 10.54 26.67
C LEU A 212 19.11 10.46 27.95
N ARG A 213 20.42 10.81 27.91
CA ARG A 213 21.28 10.92 29.12
C ARG A 213 21.16 12.22 29.88
N ARG A 214 20.43 13.22 29.36
CA ARG A 214 20.07 14.40 30.14
C ARG A 214 18.83 14.05 30.95
N GLY A 215 19.03 13.69 32.23
CA GLY A 215 17.96 13.46 33.21
C GLY A 215 16.98 14.62 33.27
N PRO A 216 15.82 14.41 33.90
CA PRO A 216 14.75 15.40 33.94
C PRO A 216 15.30 16.77 34.41
N ILE A 217 14.95 17.80 33.64
CA ILE A 217 15.24 19.19 34.02
C ILE A 217 14.48 19.47 35.32
N THR A 218 15.18 19.39 36.42
CA THR A 218 14.65 19.83 37.72
C THR A 218 14.44 21.34 37.63
N HIS A 219 13.21 21.79 37.49
CA HIS A 219 12.84 23.15 37.76
C HIS A 219 13.08 23.43 39.27
N GLN A 220 14.22 24.01 39.60
CA GLN A 220 14.38 24.64 40.89
C GLN A 220 13.46 25.86 40.90
N GLY A 221 12.35 25.72 41.62
CA GLY A 221 11.50 26.84 41.94
C GLY A 221 12.30 27.86 42.78
N SER A 222 12.49 29.05 42.24
CA SER A 222 12.95 30.20 42.98
C SER A 222 11.77 30.72 43.82
N ALA A 223 11.78 30.39 45.07
CA ALA A 223 11.00 31.11 46.08
C ALA A 223 11.76 32.38 46.45
N ARG A 224 11.19 33.52 46.15
CA ARG A 224 11.26 34.78 46.95
C ARG A 224 10.08 35.66 46.59
#